data_2a3e499910c998e7db5d0661cd30498e
#
_entry.id   2a3e499910c998e7db5d0661cd30498e
#
_cell.length_a   1.000
_cell.length_b   1.000
_cell.length_c   1.000
_cell.angle_alpha   90.00
_cell.angle_beta   90.00
_cell.angle_gamma   90.00
#
_symmetry.space_group_name_H-M   'P 1'
#
loop_
_entity.id
_entity.type
_entity.pdbx_description
1 polymer ?
#
loop_
_entity_poly.entity_id
_entity_poly.type
_entity_poly.pdbx_seq_one_letter_code
_entity_poly.pdbx_strand_id
1 'polypeptide(L)'
;MTTNIDNGYARKGNDSLAILKGVQLYDYIIPCFYVENRGMVKHFGSGPLYRIPYRKSIGDHIPSGLKEDKVDFADAIFGNKELWGSRVFFEDLYIKARNGTSVTYPEADAEPMLGPKPTSFQNYLMTDEEGKSQHWNSSAELRGYKLYWHKKCQWKDSRENRENMDVIKTIAPMKEENHFYGRLRFENLDAVELGALAKVFAIGEGNNTCFKLGMGKALGMGSVKIVGKLHLRTKDYFASFLSKGIEETSYNRFVEIFDSYVCTKLSENEYKLYQERMYELQLIMDYSLKNAADWEERTEYISINDENKKKLVTDRKPLPLIEDVVGKKK
;
A
#
# COMPACT_ATOMS: atom_id res chain seq x y z
N MET A 1 4.27 -16.30 34.58
CA MET A 1 3.11 -16.72 33.75
C MET A 1 1.74 -16.31 34.31
N THR A 2 1.61 -16.06 35.59
CA THR A 2 0.36 -15.69 36.26
C THR A 2 -0.15 -14.27 35.95
N THR A 3 0.72 -13.34 35.59
CA THR A 3 0.40 -11.94 35.37
C THR A 3 -0.36 -11.62 34.09
N ASN A 4 -0.34 -12.50 33.07
CA ASN A 4 -1.00 -12.24 31.80
C ASN A 4 -2.46 -12.73 31.73
N ILE A 5 -2.92 -13.54 32.66
CA ILE A 5 -4.29 -14.04 32.69
C ILE A 5 -5.21 -13.01 33.39
N ASP A 6 -4.69 -12.28 34.37
CA ASP A 6 -5.44 -11.25 35.11
C ASP A 6 -5.67 -9.95 34.28
N ASN A 7 -4.88 -9.72 33.25
CA ASN A 7 -4.95 -8.48 32.44
C ASN A 7 -5.94 -8.52 31.26
N GLY A 8 -6.85 -9.46 31.22
CA GLY A 8 -7.98 -9.41 30.29
C GLY A 8 -7.68 -9.77 28.83
N TYR A 9 -6.54 -10.38 28.54
CA TYR A 9 -6.17 -10.83 27.18
C TYR A 9 -6.90 -12.09 26.70
N ALA A 10 -7.78 -12.69 27.51
CA ALA A 10 -8.66 -13.76 27.05
C ALA A 10 -9.76 -13.18 26.14
N ARG A 11 -9.68 -13.45 24.85
CA ARG A 11 -10.73 -13.08 23.88
C ARG A 11 -12.01 -13.87 24.18
N LYS A 12 -13.18 -13.24 24.05
CA LYS A 12 -14.48 -13.94 24.06
C LYS A 12 -14.55 -14.81 22.80
N GLY A 13 -14.77 -16.10 22.97
CA GLY A 13 -14.94 -17.05 21.86
C GLY A 13 -14.17 -18.34 22.08
N ASN A 14 -13.95 -19.09 21.03
CA ASN A 14 -13.26 -20.40 21.00
C ASN A 14 -11.75 -20.32 21.33
N ASP A 15 -11.34 -19.42 22.20
CA ASP A 15 -9.97 -19.30 22.64
C ASP A 15 -9.73 -20.32 23.77
N SER A 16 -8.81 -21.23 23.58
CA SER A 16 -8.45 -22.26 24.57
C SER A 16 -8.01 -21.68 25.92
N LEU A 17 -7.59 -20.40 25.96
CA LEU A 17 -7.25 -19.69 27.19
C LEU A 17 -8.49 -19.12 27.92
N ALA A 18 -9.61 -18.94 27.23
CA ALA A 18 -10.86 -18.46 27.85
C ALA A 18 -11.42 -19.49 28.84
N ILE A 19 -11.14 -20.77 28.65
CA ILE A 19 -11.56 -21.87 29.52
C ILE A 19 -10.86 -21.77 30.89
N LEU A 20 -9.69 -21.13 30.96
CA LEU A 20 -8.89 -21.02 32.17
C LEU A 20 -9.19 -19.76 33.00
N LYS A 21 -10.10 -18.91 32.55
CA LYS A 21 -10.47 -17.69 33.23
C LYS A 21 -11.19 -18.01 34.55
N GLY A 22 -10.61 -17.63 35.67
CA GLY A 22 -11.14 -17.88 37.02
C GLY A 22 -10.67 -19.18 37.65
N VAL A 23 -9.77 -19.94 36.98
CA VAL A 23 -9.19 -21.18 37.51
C VAL A 23 -7.82 -20.89 38.12
N GLN A 24 -7.58 -21.37 39.32
CA GLN A 24 -6.25 -21.31 39.96
C GLN A 24 -5.33 -22.34 39.29
N LEU A 25 -4.33 -21.87 38.51
CA LEU A 25 -3.52 -22.70 37.63
C LEU A 25 -2.67 -23.76 38.32
N TYR A 26 -2.40 -23.62 39.60
CA TYR A 26 -1.64 -24.62 40.39
C TYR A 26 -2.46 -25.84 40.81
N ASP A 27 -3.80 -25.78 40.67
CA ASP A 27 -4.67 -26.91 40.99
C ASP A 27 -4.89 -27.86 39.79
N TYR A 28 -4.35 -27.51 38.62
CA TYR A 28 -4.58 -28.25 37.37
C TYR A 28 -3.29 -28.48 36.59
N ILE A 29 -3.16 -29.67 36.04
CA ILE A 29 -2.13 -30.00 35.05
C ILE A 29 -2.70 -29.69 33.67
N ILE A 30 -2.11 -28.73 32.98
CA ILE A 30 -2.51 -28.33 31.64
C ILE A 30 -1.55 -28.93 30.61
N PRO A 31 -2.01 -29.86 29.75
CA PRO A 31 -1.17 -30.40 28.70
C PRO A 31 -0.80 -29.30 27.70
N CYS A 32 0.45 -29.28 27.27
CA CYS A 32 0.92 -28.37 26.25
C CYS A 32 1.80 -29.07 25.21
N PHE A 33 1.77 -28.53 23.99
CA PHE A 33 2.70 -28.92 22.92
C PHE A 33 3.94 -28.06 23.03
N TYR A 34 5.12 -28.64 22.82
CA TYR A 34 6.36 -27.89 22.91
C TYR A 34 7.38 -28.30 21.84
N VAL A 35 8.30 -27.39 21.57
CA VAL A 35 9.49 -27.65 20.75
C VAL A 35 10.69 -27.62 21.66
N GLU A 36 11.45 -28.73 21.66
CA GLU A 36 12.66 -28.88 22.41
C GLU A 36 13.89 -28.79 21.50
N ASN A 37 14.96 -28.20 22.00
CA ASN A 37 16.25 -28.21 21.37
C ASN A 37 17.33 -28.44 22.44
N ARG A 38 18.06 -29.55 22.32
CA ARG A 38 19.14 -29.99 23.24
C ARG A 38 18.67 -30.03 24.70
N GLY A 39 17.54 -30.67 24.98
CA GLY A 39 16.99 -30.83 26.32
C GLY A 39 16.33 -29.56 26.91
N MET A 40 16.24 -28.46 26.15
CA MET A 40 15.60 -27.25 26.60
C MET A 40 14.33 -26.95 25.79
N VAL A 41 13.22 -26.72 26.47
CA VAL A 41 11.98 -26.26 25.85
C VAL A 41 12.18 -24.84 25.37
N LYS A 42 12.04 -24.62 24.05
CA LYS A 42 12.21 -23.32 23.39
C LYS A 42 10.87 -22.59 23.19
N HIS A 43 9.86 -23.35 22.83
CA HIS A 43 8.53 -22.81 22.55
C HIS A 43 7.48 -23.80 23.05
N PHE A 44 6.36 -23.31 23.53
CA PHE A 44 5.24 -24.15 23.91
C PHE A 44 3.91 -23.41 23.69
N GLY A 45 2.84 -24.16 23.59
CA GLY A 45 1.49 -23.65 23.39
C GLY A 45 0.40 -24.66 23.79
N SER A 46 -0.80 -24.16 24.01
CA SER A 46 -1.95 -24.97 24.46
C SER A 46 -2.57 -25.85 23.36
N GLY A 47 -2.17 -25.69 22.11
CA GLY A 47 -2.69 -26.48 20.99
C GLY A 47 -1.56 -26.87 19.99
N PRO A 48 -1.79 -27.89 19.16
CA PRO A 48 -0.78 -28.41 18.24
C PRO A 48 -0.38 -27.41 17.14
N LEU A 49 -1.24 -26.42 16.86
CA LEU A 49 -1.02 -25.39 15.83
C LEU A 49 -0.63 -24.04 16.43
N TYR A 50 0.01 -24.01 17.60
CA TYR A 50 0.50 -22.77 18.17
C TYR A 50 1.55 -22.10 17.29
N ARG A 51 1.60 -20.76 17.31
CA ARG A 51 2.51 -19.99 16.48
C ARG A 51 3.83 -19.79 17.21
N ILE A 52 4.93 -20.12 16.52
CA ILE A 52 6.28 -19.82 16.98
C ILE A 52 6.65 -18.41 16.52
N PRO A 53 7.07 -17.51 17.43
CA PRO A 53 7.46 -16.16 17.05
C PRO A 53 8.74 -16.20 16.21
N TYR A 54 8.84 -15.30 15.26
CA TYR A 54 10.08 -15.05 14.55
C TYR A 54 11.11 -14.39 15.48
N ARG A 55 12.40 -14.58 15.18
CA ARG A 55 13.51 -13.96 15.95
C ARG A 55 13.65 -12.48 15.66
N LYS A 56 13.29 -12.06 14.45
CA LYS A 56 13.34 -10.68 14.00
C LYS A 56 11.93 -10.12 13.86
N SER A 57 11.78 -8.83 14.14
CA SER A 57 10.59 -8.06 13.87
C SER A 57 10.54 -7.59 12.41
N ILE A 58 9.41 -7.11 11.94
CA ILE A 58 9.32 -6.47 10.62
C ILE A 58 10.26 -5.26 10.54
N GLY A 59 10.40 -4.51 11.64
CA GLY A 59 11.30 -3.37 11.73
C GLY A 59 12.78 -3.72 11.52
N ASP A 60 13.20 -4.96 11.83
CA ASP A 60 14.59 -5.39 11.61
C ASP A 60 14.94 -5.56 10.12
N HIS A 61 13.91 -5.63 9.25
CA HIS A 61 14.04 -5.75 7.79
C HIS A 61 13.95 -4.42 7.05
N ILE A 62 13.74 -3.31 7.76
CA ILE A 62 13.80 -1.98 7.16
C ILE A 62 15.28 -1.62 6.93
N PRO A 63 15.67 -1.16 5.74
CA PRO A 63 17.04 -0.69 5.48
C PRO A 63 17.50 0.33 6.53
N SER A 64 18.76 0.26 6.94
CA SER A 64 19.30 1.11 8.01
C SER A 64 19.14 2.60 7.72
N GLY A 65 19.36 3.02 6.47
CA GLY A 65 19.20 4.41 6.05
C GLY A 65 17.77 4.97 6.16
N LEU A 66 16.75 4.08 6.19
CA LEU A 66 15.34 4.45 6.39
C LEU A 66 14.90 4.38 7.86
N LYS A 67 15.78 3.95 8.77
CA LYS A 67 15.53 3.94 10.23
C LYS A 67 16.06 5.18 10.93
N GLU A 68 16.84 5.97 10.23
CA GLU A 68 17.39 7.19 10.80
C GLU A 68 16.25 8.18 11.09
N ASP A 69 16.34 8.83 12.25
CA ASP A 69 15.39 9.87 12.67
C ASP A 69 15.71 11.17 11.93
N LYS A 70 15.51 11.15 10.62
CA LYS A 70 15.72 12.28 9.71
C LYS A 70 14.40 12.70 9.11
N VAL A 71 14.21 14.00 8.99
CA VAL A 71 13.09 14.59 8.30
C VAL A 71 13.24 14.34 6.80
N ASP A 72 12.30 13.62 6.22
CA ASP A 72 12.20 13.44 4.78
C ASP A 72 11.22 14.45 4.13
N PHE A 73 11.04 14.38 2.82
CA PHE A 73 10.09 15.24 2.10
C PHE A 73 8.64 15.03 2.54
N ALA A 74 8.27 13.79 2.89
CA ALA A 74 6.90 13.51 3.33
C ALA A 74 6.66 14.14 4.71
N ASP A 75 7.59 14.00 5.66
CA ASP A 75 7.56 14.68 6.95
C ASP A 75 7.53 16.20 6.79
N ALA A 76 8.38 16.74 5.91
CA ALA A 76 8.46 18.17 5.68
C ALA A 76 7.15 18.76 5.14
N ILE A 77 6.50 18.07 4.20
CA ILE A 77 5.29 18.54 3.50
C ILE A 77 4.02 18.22 4.30
N PHE A 78 3.87 16.97 4.74
CA PHE A 78 2.64 16.46 5.36
C PHE A 78 2.66 16.50 6.88
N GLY A 79 3.77 16.87 7.47
CA GLY A 79 3.96 16.97 8.92
C GLY A 79 4.47 15.69 9.55
N ASN A 80 5.04 15.86 10.72
CA ASN A 80 5.54 14.79 11.57
C ASN A 80 4.93 14.94 12.96
N LYS A 81 4.47 13.83 13.54
CA LYS A 81 3.73 13.83 14.82
C LYS A 81 4.45 14.56 15.95
N GLU A 82 5.78 14.55 15.94
CA GLU A 82 6.61 15.10 17.02
C GLU A 82 7.14 16.50 16.71
N LEU A 83 7.18 16.90 15.43
CA LEU A 83 7.85 18.13 15.01
C LEU A 83 6.85 19.23 14.63
N TRP A 84 5.97 19.00 13.64
CA TRP A 84 5.02 20.02 13.16
C TRP A 84 3.82 19.41 12.43
N GLY A 85 2.76 20.18 12.32
CA GLY A 85 1.55 19.81 11.58
C GLY A 85 1.73 19.84 10.06
N SER A 86 0.77 19.28 9.35
CA SER A 86 0.76 19.29 7.88
C SER A 86 0.72 20.73 7.34
N ARG A 87 1.47 20.96 6.27
CA ARG A 87 1.44 22.20 5.47
C ARG A 87 0.61 22.01 4.19
N VAL A 88 0.03 20.82 4.00
CA VAL A 88 -0.82 20.47 2.87
C VAL A 88 -2.16 19.96 3.39
N PHE A 89 -3.25 20.48 2.84
CA PHE A 89 -4.61 20.23 3.29
C PHE A 89 -5.44 19.73 2.10
N PHE A 90 -5.94 18.51 2.21
CA PHE A 90 -6.84 17.92 1.24
C PHE A 90 -8.28 18.30 1.61
N GLU A 91 -8.99 18.92 0.66
CA GLU A 91 -10.42 19.15 0.79
C GLU A 91 -11.20 17.98 0.17
N ASP A 92 -12.49 17.91 0.49
CA ASP A 92 -13.37 16.91 -0.11
C ASP A 92 -13.49 17.11 -1.62
N LEU A 93 -13.56 15.99 -2.34
CA LEU A 93 -13.80 15.98 -3.77
C LEU A 93 -15.29 15.80 -4.03
N TYR A 94 -15.87 16.70 -4.81
CA TYR A 94 -17.29 16.71 -5.15
C TYR A 94 -17.51 16.22 -6.57
N ILE A 95 -18.51 15.35 -6.74
CA ILE A 95 -18.97 14.94 -8.06
C ILE A 95 -20.09 15.83 -8.54
N LYS A 96 -20.01 16.30 -9.80
CA LYS A 96 -21.14 16.88 -10.48
C LYS A 96 -21.98 15.75 -11.10
N ALA A 97 -22.99 15.30 -10.39
CA ALA A 97 -23.94 14.36 -10.96
C ALA A 97 -24.64 14.98 -12.18
N ARG A 98 -24.73 14.24 -13.27
CA ARG A 98 -25.59 14.59 -14.40
C ARG A 98 -27.03 14.30 -13.98
N ASN A 99 -27.94 15.25 -14.16
CA ASN A 99 -29.35 15.12 -13.78
C ASN A 99 -29.93 13.78 -14.25
N GLY A 100 -30.46 13.00 -13.33
CA GLY A 100 -31.16 11.73 -13.61
C GLY A 100 -30.28 10.50 -13.84
N THR A 101 -28.94 10.62 -13.77
CA THR A 101 -28.05 9.48 -14.00
C THR A 101 -27.42 9.01 -12.67
N SER A 102 -27.58 7.75 -12.34
CA SER A 102 -26.85 7.16 -11.19
C SER A 102 -25.36 7.18 -11.45
N VAL A 103 -24.58 7.68 -10.50
CA VAL A 103 -23.11 7.73 -10.53
C VAL A 103 -22.46 6.40 -10.11
N THR A 104 -23.27 5.48 -9.59
CA THR A 104 -22.81 4.14 -9.16
C THR A 104 -23.46 3.04 -10.00
N TYR A 105 -22.80 1.89 -10.03
CA TYR A 105 -23.42 0.65 -10.45
C TYR A 105 -24.46 0.19 -9.41
N PRO A 106 -25.41 -0.69 -9.79
CA PRO A 106 -26.22 -1.39 -8.81
C PRO A 106 -25.37 -2.17 -7.82
N GLU A 107 -25.87 -2.30 -6.61
CA GLU A 107 -25.25 -3.13 -5.58
C GLU A 107 -25.08 -4.57 -6.04
N ALA A 108 -23.92 -5.14 -5.77
CA ALA A 108 -23.65 -6.55 -5.97
C ALA A 108 -22.53 -6.99 -5.01
N ASP A 109 -22.45 -8.29 -4.80
CA ASP A 109 -21.42 -8.88 -3.97
C ASP A 109 -20.08 -8.84 -4.69
N ALA A 110 -19.06 -8.39 -3.99
CA ALA A 110 -17.70 -8.28 -4.49
C ALA A 110 -16.92 -9.57 -4.25
N GLU A 111 -15.99 -9.85 -5.16
CA GLU A 111 -14.99 -10.91 -4.94
C GLU A 111 -14.29 -10.70 -3.60
N PRO A 112 -14.25 -11.73 -2.72
CA PRO A 112 -13.66 -11.56 -1.39
C PRO A 112 -12.18 -11.30 -1.46
N MET A 113 -11.76 -10.27 -0.74
CA MET A 113 -10.36 -9.92 -0.57
C MET A 113 -9.97 -10.19 0.88
N LEU A 114 -8.95 -11.02 1.05
CA LEU A 114 -8.40 -11.30 2.36
C LEU A 114 -7.42 -10.22 2.80
N GLY A 115 -7.30 -10.03 4.11
CA GLY A 115 -6.32 -9.15 4.71
C GLY A 115 -4.87 -9.63 4.49
N PRO A 116 -3.88 -8.76 4.76
CA PRO A 116 -2.47 -9.12 4.66
C PRO A 116 -2.14 -10.28 5.60
N LYS A 117 -1.30 -11.21 5.12
CA LYS A 117 -0.82 -12.36 5.91
C LYS A 117 0.70 -12.27 6.06
N PRO A 118 1.21 -11.73 7.17
CA PRO A 118 2.66 -11.59 7.39
C PRO A 118 3.43 -12.91 7.32
N THR A 119 2.78 -14.05 7.59
CA THR A 119 3.36 -15.38 7.44
C THR A 119 3.71 -15.74 5.98
N SER A 120 3.17 -15.01 5.01
CA SER A 120 3.52 -15.13 3.60
C SER A 120 4.71 -14.21 3.26
N PHE A 121 5.83 -14.45 3.89
CA PHE A 121 7.05 -13.62 3.82
C PHE A 121 7.55 -13.39 2.38
N GLN A 122 7.31 -14.32 1.47
CA GLN A 122 7.68 -14.21 0.05
C GLN A 122 7.05 -13.00 -0.65
N ASN A 123 5.97 -12.45 -0.09
CA ASN A 123 5.30 -11.26 -0.62
C ASN A 123 5.93 -9.95 -0.12
N TYR A 124 6.77 -10.00 0.90
CA TYR A 124 7.26 -8.81 1.60
C TYR A 124 8.77 -8.65 1.58
N LEU A 125 9.53 -9.76 1.56
CA LEU A 125 10.99 -9.74 1.63
C LEU A 125 11.63 -9.81 0.26
N MET A 126 12.79 -9.19 0.13
CA MET A 126 13.67 -9.36 -1.02
C MET A 126 14.09 -10.83 -1.14
N THR A 127 14.29 -11.29 -2.36
CA THR A 127 14.88 -12.59 -2.65
C THR A 127 16.40 -12.54 -2.45
N ASP A 128 17.02 -13.71 -2.35
CA ASP A 128 18.48 -13.81 -2.49
C ASP A 128 18.93 -13.64 -3.95
N GLU A 129 20.23 -13.74 -4.18
CA GLU A 129 20.84 -13.61 -5.50
C GLU A 129 20.39 -14.70 -6.50
N GLU A 130 19.93 -15.84 -5.99
CA GLU A 130 19.37 -16.95 -6.78
C GLU A 130 17.86 -16.79 -7.04
N GLY A 131 17.24 -15.71 -6.54
CA GLY A 131 15.81 -15.45 -6.67
C GLY A 131 14.93 -16.26 -5.71
N LYS A 132 15.49 -16.86 -4.66
CA LYS A 132 14.75 -17.64 -3.67
C LYS A 132 14.14 -16.75 -2.60
N SER A 133 12.95 -17.11 -2.16
CA SER A 133 12.26 -16.44 -1.06
C SER A 133 13.03 -16.54 0.25
N GLN A 134 13.14 -15.42 0.94
CA GLN A 134 13.78 -15.29 2.23
C GLN A 134 12.76 -15.31 3.36
N HIS A 135 13.15 -15.85 4.51
CA HIS A 135 12.30 -15.95 5.70
C HIS A 135 12.54 -14.78 6.67
N TRP A 136 11.56 -14.44 7.51
CA TRP A 136 11.67 -13.39 8.54
C TRP A 136 12.87 -13.54 9.51
N ASN A 137 13.47 -14.70 9.62
CA ASN A 137 14.70 -14.88 10.41
C ASN A 137 16.00 -14.62 9.62
N SER A 138 15.90 -14.31 8.32
CA SER A 138 17.03 -13.94 7.46
C SER A 138 17.43 -12.47 7.64
N SER A 139 18.46 -12.03 6.91
CA SER A 139 18.88 -10.62 6.83
C SER A 139 18.24 -9.88 5.66
N ALA A 140 17.34 -10.51 4.91
CA ALA A 140 16.69 -9.88 3.77
C ALA A 140 15.93 -8.60 4.17
N GLU A 141 15.96 -7.61 3.32
CA GLU A 141 15.23 -6.36 3.50
C GLU A 141 13.81 -6.42 2.92
N LEU A 142 12.97 -5.47 3.30
CA LEU A 142 11.64 -5.31 2.72
C LEU A 142 11.75 -4.89 1.25
N ARG A 143 10.85 -5.42 0.42
CA ARG A 143 10.83 -5.16 -1.04
C ARG A 143 10.39 -3.73 -1.41
N GLY A 144 9.92 -2.94 -0.47
CA GLY A 144 9.38 -1.62 -0.71
C GLY A 144 7.87 -1.54 -0.53
N TYR A 145 7.22 -0.64 -1.26
CA TYR A 145 5.79 -0.36 -1.11
C TYR A 145 4.94 -1.23 -2.03
N LYS A 146 3.77 -1.66 -1.53
CA LYS A 146 2.78 -2.39 -2.33
C LYS A 146 2.01 -1.42 -3.20
N LEU A 147 2.09 -1.60 -4.52
CA LEU A 147 1.28 -0.91 -5.52
C LEU A 147 0.36 -1.91 -6.24
N TYR A 148 -0.55 -1.42 -7.07
CA TYR A 148 -1.54 -2.24 -7.77
C TYR A 148 -1.53 -1.93 -9.26
N TRP A 149 -1.54 -2.97 -10.07
CA TRP A 149 -1.63 -2.87 -11.52
C TRP A 149 -2.97 -2.31 -11.99
N HIS A 150 -2.96 -1.58 -13.08
CA HIS A 150 -4.16 -1.28 -13.84
C HIS A 150 -4.56 -2.50 -14.66
N LYS A 151 -5.77 -2.97 -14.48
CA LYS A 151 -6.32 -4.12 -15.20
C LYS A 151 -7.81 -3.95 -15.41
N LYS A 152 -8.43 -4.81 -16.23
CA LYS A 152 -9.88 -4.85 -16.41
C LYS A 152 -10.53 -5.11 -15.06
N CYS A 153 -11.63 -4.42 -14.82
CA CYS A 153 -12.32 -4.51 -13.53
C CYS A 153 -13.20 -5.78 -13.50
N GLN A 154 -12.82 -6.76 -12.70
CA GLN A 154 -13.55 -7.99 -12.45
C GLN A 154 -13.84 -8.06 -10.95
N TRP A 155 -14.85 -7.31 -10.51
CA TRP A 155 -15.09 -7.13 -9.09
C TRP A 155 -16.24 -7.95 -8.52
N LYS A 156 -17.15 -8.42 -9.40
CA LYS A 156 -18.33 -9.20 -8.96
C LYS A 156 -17.94 -10.64 -8.63
N ASP A 157 -18.46 -11.10 -7.51
CA ASP A 157 -18.35 -12.51 -7.15
C ASP A 157 -19.17 -13.37 -8.13
N SER A 158 -18.47 -14.27 -8.83
CA SER A 158 -19.07 -15.18 -9.82
C SER A 158 -19.38 -16.57 -9.26
N ARG A 159 -19.12 -16.82 -7.97
CA ARG A 159 -19.29 -18.15 -7.37
C ARG A 159 -20.75 -18.46 -7.10
N GLU A 160 -21.18 -19.67 -7.48
CA GLU A 160 -22.53 -20.18 -7.23
C GLU A 160 -22.71 -20.66 -5.78
N ASN A 161 -21.66 -21.22 -5.17
CA ASN A 161 -21.67 -21.72 -3.79
C ASN A 161 -20.89 -20.78 -2.85
N ARG A 162 -21.61 -20.15 -1.92
CA ARG A 162 -21.10 -19.16 -0.98
C ARG A 162 -20.89 -19.80 0.40
N GLU A 163 -19.76 -20.48 0.59
CA GLU A 163 -19.48 -21.17 1.87
C GLU A 163 -19.07 -20.21 3.02
N ASN A 164 -18.61 -19.00 2.73
CA ASN A 164 -18.14 -18.04 3.74
C ASN A 164 -18.76 -16.65 3.53
N MET A 165 -19.99 -16.48 3.95
CA MET A 165 -20.74 -15.23 3.78
C MET A 165 -20.14 -14.03 4.55
N ASP A 166 -19.42 -14.27 5.65
CA ASP A 166 -18.84 -13.20 6.49
C ASP A 166 -17.72 -12.39 5.81
N VAL A 167 -17.09 -12.92 4.78
CA VAL A 167 -16.01 -12.24 4.05
C VAL A 167 -16.49 -11.57 2.76
N ILE A 168 -17.73 -11.82 2.35
CA ILE A 168 -18.35 -11.20 1.19
C ILE A 168 -18.87 -9.82 1.60
N LYS A 169 -18.62 -8.82 0.74
CA LYS A 169 -19.11 -7.46 0.93
C LYS A 169 -19.93 -7.03 -0.27
N THR A 170 -21.14 -6.59 -0.02
CA THR A 170 -21.99 -5.96 -1.04
C THR A 170 -21.55 -4.51 -1.21
N ILE A 171 -21.27 -4.11 -2.43
CA ILE A 171 -20.80 -2.77 -2.76
C ILE A 171 -21.52 -2.22 -3.99
N ALA A 172 -21.59 -0.89 -4.09
CA ALA A 172 -22.06 -0.14 -5.26
C ALA A 172 -20.91 0.71 -5.82
N PRO A 173 -20.05 0.16 -6.69
CA PRO A 173 -18.91 0.90 -7.20
C PRO A 173 -19.32 2.11 -8.03
N MET A 174 -18.48 3.14 -8.01
CA MET A 174 -18.59 4.28 -8.91
C MET A 174 -18.42 3.82 -10.36
N LYS A 175 -19.25 4.36 -11.25
CA LYS A 175 -19.10 4.15 -12.70
C LYS A 175 -17.86 4.88 -13.22
N GLU A 176 -17.37 4.43 -14.36
CA GLU A 176 -16.35 5.12 -15.13
C GLU A 176 -16.83 6.51 -15.57
N GLU A 177 -15.90 7.35 -15.99
CA GLU A 177 -16.16 8.71 -16.52
C GLU A 177 -16.84 9.68 -15.54
N ASN A 178 -16.88 9.36 -14.27
CA ASN A 178 -17.27 10.30 -13.24
C ASN A 178 -16.15 11.31 -12.99
N HIS A 179 -16.48 12.59 -12.97
CA HIS A 179 -15.53 13.68 -12.70
C HIS A 179 -15.72 14.23 -11.29
N PHE A 180 -14.62 14.25 -10.55
CA PHE A 180 -14.55 14.84 -9.22
C PHE A 180 -13.77 16.15 -9.27
N TYR A 181 -14.19 17.11 -8.47
CA TYR A 181 -13.58 18.42 -8.35
C TYR A 181 -13.29 18.72 -6.89
N GLY A 182 -12.15 19.28 -6.61
CA GLY A 182 -11.78 19.67 -5.26
C GLY A 182 -10.49 20.47 -5.26
N ARG A 183 -9.99 20.78 -4.09
CA ARG A 183 -8.79 21.57 -3.89
C ARG A 183 -7.83 20.89 -2.94
N LEU A 184 -6.57 21.07 -3.25
CA LEU A 184 -5.48 20.81 -2.35
C LEU A 184 -4.87 22.16 -1.99
N ARG A 185 -4.95 22.56 -0.72
CA ARG A 185 -4.33 23.79 -0.23
C ARG A 185 -2.95 23.46 0.34
N PHE A 186 -2.05 24.41 0.23
CA PHE A 186 -0.73 24.30 0.86
C PHE A 186 -0.30 25.67 1.37
N GLU A 187 0.55 25.66 2.38
CA GLU A 187 1.06 26.84 3.03
C GLU A 187 2.55 26.69 3.35
N ASN A 188 3.30 27.77 3.12
CA ASN A 188 4.72 27.87 3.50
C ASN A 188 5.63 26.72 2.95
N LEU A 189 5.32 26.18 1.80
CA LEU A 189 6.23 25.30 1.07
C LEU A 189 7.28 26.14 0.35
N ASP A 190 8.54 25.72 0.41
CA ASP A 190 9.58 26.29 -0.44
C ASP A 190 9.47 25.77 -1.89
N ALA A 191 10.31 26.25 -2.78
CA ALA A 191 10.24 25.89 -4.19
C ALA A 191 10.58 24.41 -4.45
N VAL A 192 11.44 23.80 -3.64
CA VAL A 192 11.82 22.38 -3.75
C VAL A 192 10.69 21.49 -3.22
N GLU A 193 10.13 21.82 -2.06
CA GLU A 193 9.00 21.12 -1.46
C GLU A 193 7.74 21.17 -2.34
N LEU A 194 7.43 22.37 -2.87
CA LEU A 194 6.35 22.53 -3.84
C LEU A 194 6.64 21.74 -5.12
N GLY A 195 7.90 21.67 -5.53
CA GLY A 195 8.35 20.86 -6.66
C GLY A 195 8.15 19.37 -6.44
N ALA A 196 8.46 18.87 -5.24
CA ALA A 196 8.21 17.48 -4.87
C ALA A 196 6.71 17.13 -4.96
N LEU A 197 5.85 18.01 -4.42
CA LEU A 197 4.39 17.84 -4.50
C LEU A 197 3.88 17.93 -5.94
N ALA A 198 4.38 18.91 -6.71
CA ALA A 198 4.02 19.10 -8.12
C ALA A 198 4.47 17.94 -9.00
N LYS A 199 5.56 17.25 -8.66
CA LYS A 199 6.07 16.07 -9.39
C LYS A 199 5.02 14.97 -9.47
N VAL A 200 4.22 14.78 -8.43
CA VAL A 200 3.12 13.80 -8.43
C VAL A 200 2.10 14.12 -9.53
N PHE A 201 1.72 15.39 -9.68
CA PHE A 201 0.79 15.82 -10.74
C PHE A 201 1.43 15.69 -12.12
N ALA A 202 2.69 16.10 -12.27
CA ALA A 202 3.44 15.99 -13.53
C ALA A 202 3.55 14.54 -14.03
N ILE A 203 3.80 13.59 -13.14
CA ILE A 203 3.78 12.16 -13.48
C ILE A 203 2.41 11.76 -14.02
N GLY A 204 1.32 12.25 -13.40
CA GLY A 204 -0.06 11.96 -13.80
C GLY A 204 -0.50 12.57 -15.13
N GLU A 205 0.21 13.57 -15.66
CA GLU A 205 -0.12 14.19 -16.97
C GLU A 205 0.24 13.33 -18.18
N GLY A 206 1.11 12.33 -18.01
CA GLY A 206 1.43 11.38 -19.08
C GLY A 206 0.14 10.81 -19.71
N ASN A 207 0.14 10.59 -21.02
CA ASN A 207 -1.08 10.22 -21.77
C ASN A 207 -1.76 8.96 -21.21
N ASN A 208 -1.00 8.00 -20.76
CA ASN A 208 -1.50 6.72 -20.26
C ASN A 208 -1.34 6.55 -18.76
N THR A 209 -0.86 7.55 -18.04
CA THR A 209 -0.62 7.44 -16.60
C THR A 209 -1.91 7.62 -15.82
N CYS A 210 -2.21 6.69 -14.92
CA CYS A 210 -3.31 6.75 -13.97
C CYS A 210 -2.82 6.39 -12.57
N PHE A 211 -3.55 6.88 -11.57
CA PHE A 211 -3.37 6.53 -10.16
C PHE A 211 -4.36 5.46 -9.72
N LYS A 212 -4.13 4.90 -8.55
CA LYS A 212 -5.06 3.97 -7.89
C LYS A 212 -5.63 4.60 -6.62
N LEU A 213 -6.95 4.77 -6.57
CA LEU A 213 -7.66 5.37 -5.44
C LEU A 213 -8.80 4.45 -4.98
N GLY A 214 -9.11 4.48 -3.69
CA GLY A 214 -10.26 3.78 -3.14
C GLY A 214 -10.03 2.30 -2.84
N MET A 215 -11.13 1.58 -2.65
CA MET A 215 -11.16 0.15 -2.36
C MET A 215 -11.13 -0.68 -3.64
N GLY A 216 -10.93 -2.00 -3.51
CA GLY A 216 -11.00 -2.93 -4.65
C GLY A 216 -9.87 -2.78 -5.69
N LYS A 217 -8.75 -2.11 -5.32
CA LYS A 217 -7.62 -1.89 -6.24
C LYS A 217 -7.05 -3.19 -6.82
N ALA A 218 -7.04 -4.26 -6.02
CA ALA A 218 -6.58 -5.58 -6.45
C ALA A 218 -7.51 -6.23 -7.50
N LEU A 219 -8.79 -5.83 -7.54
CA LEU A 219 -9.80 -6.30 -8.49
C LEU A 219 -9.90 -5.42 -9.75
N GLY A 220 -8.97 -4.50 -9.94
CA GLY A 220 -8.96 -3.59 -11.09
C GLY A 220 -9.67 -2.25 -10.86
N MET A 221 -10.33 -2.06 -9.70
CA MET A 221 -11.05 -0.82 -9.39
C MET A 221 -10.11 0.37 -9.12
N GLY A 222 -10.69 1.57 -9.10
CA GLY A 222 -10.06 2.80 -8.62
C GLY A 222 -8.97 3.35 -9.52
N SER A 223 -8.98 3.08 -10.82
CA SER A 223 -8.09 3.75 -11.78
C SER A 223 -8.60 5.16 -12.05
N VAL A 224 -7.81 6.18 -11.70
CA VAL A 224 -8.18 7.60 -11.81
C VAL A 224 -7.09 8.40 -12.53
N LYS A 225 -7.51 9.33 -13.37
CA LYS A 225 -6.65 10.36 -13.95
C LYS A 225 -6.75 11.61 -13.09
N ILE A 226 -5.62 12.19 -12.73
CA ILE A 226 -5.56 13.43 -11.97
C ILE A 226 -5.03 14.53 -12.90
N VAL A 227 -5.75 15.64 -12.96
CA VAL A 227 -5.35 16.86 -13.68
C VAL A 227 -5.40 18.01 -12.69
N GLY A 228 -4.30 18.70 -12.51
CA GLY A 228 -4.17 19.80 -11.56
C GLY A 228 -3.80 21.11 -12.21
N LYS A 229 -4.21 22.21 -11.56
CA LYS A 229 -3.79 23.57 -11.88
C LYS A 229 -3.21 24.20 -10.62
N LEU A 230 -2.05 24.81 -10.74
CA LEU A 230 -1.39 25.50 -9.64
C LEU A 230 -1.82 26.98 -9.60
N HIS A 231 -2.31 27.39 -8.45
CA HIS A 231 -2.63 28.79 -8.17
C HIS A 231 -1.79 29.28 -7.00
N LEU A 232 -1.08 30.36 -7.22
CA LEU A 232 -0.24 31.01 -6.19
C LEU A 232 -0.81 32.36 -5.81
N ARG A 233 -0.71 32.71 -4.53
CA ARG A 233 -0.94 34.09 -4.07
C ARG A 233 0.26 34.93 -4.45
N THR A 234 -0.02 36.02 -5.12
CA THR A 234 1.00 37.03 -5.49
C THR A 234 1.15 38.10 -4.40
N LYS A 235 2.21 38.88 -4.46
CA LYS A 235 2.39 40.04 -3.58
C LYS A 235 1.24 41.04 -3.68
N ASP A 236 0.61 41.16 -4.84
CA ASP A 236 -0.52 42.07 -5.10
C ASP A 236 -1.76 41.68 -4.29
N TYR A 237 -1.87 40.45 -3.83
CA TYR A 237 -2.94 40.05 -2.91
C TYR A 237 -2.98 40.91 -1.64
N PHE A 238 -1.81 41.31 -1.18
CA PHE A 238 -1.65 42.11 0.03
C PHE A 238 -1.51 43.61 -0.28
N ALA A 239 -1.25 43.98 -1.53
CA ALA A 239 -0.99 45.36 -1.94
C ALA A 239 -2.23 46.10 -2.40
N SER A 240 -3.29 45.42 -2.87
CA SER A 240 -4.48 46.04 -3.42
C SER A 240 -5.73 45.25 -3.07
N PHE A 241 -6.73 45.95 -2.49
CA PHE A 241 -8.03 45.37 -2.16
C PHE A 241 -8.83 44.90 -3.39
N LEU A 242 -8.56 45.47 -4.54
CA LEU A 242 -9.27 45.15 -5.79
C LEU A 242 -8.55 44.14 -6.66
N SER A 243 -7.33 43.75 -6.30
CA SER A 243 -6.56 42.72 -6.99
C SER A 243 -7.11 41.34 -6.65
N LYS A 244 -7.22 40.45 -7.65
CA LYS A 244 -7.47 39.01 -7.38
C LYS A 244 -6.36 38.38 -6.57
N GLY A 245 -5.13 38.86 -6.70
CA GLY A 245 -3.94 38.42 -5.97
C GLY A 245 -3.64 36.94 -6.05
N ILE A 246 -4.26 36.23 -7.00
CA ILE A 246 -4.11 34.81 -7.27
C ILE A 246 -3.81 34.63 -8.74
N GLU A 247 -2.73 33.97 -9.05
CA GLU A 247 -2.26 33.70 -10.41
C GLU A 247 -2.20 32.20 -10.67
N GLU A 248 -2.77 31.76 -11.79
CA GLU A 248 -2.55 30.42 -12.32
C GLU A 248 -1.15 30.39 -12.94
N THR A 249 -0.31 29.44 -12.51
CA THR A 249 1.05 29.31 -13.00
C THR A 249 1.37 27.86 -13.35
N SER A 250 2.33 27.67 -14.26
CA SER A 250 2.81 26.32 -14.54
C SER A 250 3.58 25.77 -13.35
N TYR A 251 3.27 24.57 -12.93
CA TYR A 251 4.02 23.87 -11.89
C TYR A 251 5.31 23.22 -12.41
N ASN A 252 5.52 23.13 -13.75
CA ASN A 252 6.70 22.48 -14.33
C ASN A 252 8.00 23.10 -13.86
N ARG A 253 8.05 24.44 -13.70
CA ARG A 253 9.23 25.12 -13.16
C ARG A 253 9.63 24.64 -11.77
N PHE A 254 8.67 24.28 -10.93
CA PHE A 254 8.94 23.76 -9.59
C PHE A 254 9.40 22.32 -9.66
N VAL A 255 8.85 21.53 -10.58
CA VAL A 255 9.32 20.17 -10.86
C VAL A 255 10.80 20.19 -11.29
N GLU A 256 11.18 21.11 -12.18
CA GLU A 256 12.57 21.28 -12.61
C GLU A 256 13.50 21.67 -11.44
N ILE A 257 13.04 22.53 -10.54
CA ILE A 257 13.78 22.89 -9.33
C ILE A 257 13.98 21.67 -8.43
N PHE A 258 12.95 20.88 -8.22
CA PHE A 258 13.03 19.64 -7.45
C PHE A 258 13.98 18.62 -8.10
N ASP A 259 13.84 18.37 -9.40
CA ASP A 259 14.68 17.42 -10.12
C ASP A 259 16.15 17.84 -10.10
N SER A 260 16.44 19.13 -10.25
CA SER A 260 17.78 19.69 -10.10
C SER A 260 18.33 19.50 -8.68
N TYR A 261 17.50 19.73 -7.65
CA TYR A 261 17.87 19.49 -6.27
C TYR A 261 18.22 18.02 -6.03
N VAL A 262 17.39 17.08 -6.47
CA VAL A 262 17.63 15.64 -6.34
C VAL A 262 18.93 15.25 -7.03
N CYS A 263 19.14 15.72 -8.26
CA CYS A 263 20.38 15.46 -9.02
C CYS A 263 21.64 15.95 -8.30
N THR A 264 21.57 17.12 -7.62
CA THR A 264 22.74 17.68 -6.92
C THR A 264 23.00 17.04 -5.56
N LYS A 265 22.00 16.41 -4.95
CA LYS A 265 22.10 15.83 -3.59
C LYS A 265 22.45 14.35 -3.59
N LEU A 266 22.15 13.64 -4.65
CA LEU A 266 22.45 12.23 -4.79
C LEU A 266 23.79 12.01 -5.48
N SER A 267 24.53 10.99 -5.06
CA SER A 267 25.66 10.48 -5.81
C SER A 267 25.20 9.93 -7.17
N GLU A 268 26.10 9.73 -8.10
CA GLU A 268 25.80 9.21 -9.44
C GLU A 268 25.05 7.86 -9.37
N ASN A 269 25.47 6.95 -8.49
CA ASN A 269 24.84 5.65 -8.32
C ASN A 269 23.44 5.75 -7.71
N GLU A 270 23.26 6.63 -6.71
CA GLU A 270 21.95 6.86 -6.07
C GLU A 270 21.00 7.53 -7.06
N TYR A 271 21.48 8.47 -7.87
CA TYR A 271 20.67 9.12 -8.88
C TYR A 271 20.21 8.14 -9.97
N LYS A 272 21.10 7.24 -10.40
CA LYS A 272 20.74 6.15 -11.32
C LYS A 272 19.65 5.26 -10.73
N LEU A 273 19.81 4.85 -9.48
CA LEU A 273 18.80 4.06 -8.78
C LEU A 273 17.46 4.81 -8.68
N TYR A 274 17.49 6.12 -8.37
CA TYR A 274 16.29 6.96 -8.37
C TYR A 274 15.59 6.95 -9.73
N GLN A 275 16.33 7.10 -10.82
CA GLN A 275 15.77 7.07 -12.18
C GLN A 275 15.14 5.69 -12.49
N GLU A 276 15.79 4.60 -12.11
CA GLU A 276 15.26 3.25 -12.27
C GLU A 276 13.93 3.09 -11.50
N ARG A 277 13.86 3.54 -10.24
CA ARG A 277 12.63 3.50 -9.44
C ARG A 277 11.51 4.36 -10.02
N MET A 278 11.83 5.53 -10.56
CA MET A 278 10.86 6.39 -11.24
C MET A 278 10.33 5.73 -12.52
N TYR A 279 11.18 5.03 -13.27
CA TYR A 279 10.77 4.26 -14.42
C TYR A 279 9.85 3.08 -14.04
N GLU A 280 10.20 2.30 -13.02
CA GLU A 280 9.35 1.22 -12.50
C GLU A 280 7.98 1.74 -12.04
N LEU A 281 7.95 2.90 -11.37
CA LEU A 281 6.71 3.56 -10.98
C LEU A 281 5.84 3.91 -12.19
N GLN A 282 6.43 4.47 -13.23
CA GLN A 282 5.72 4.78 -14.48
C GLN A 282 5.13 3.54 -15.14
N LEU A 283 5.84 2.40 -15.12
CA LEU A 283 5.32 1.13 -15.63
C LEU A 283 4.08 0.66 -14.85
N ILE A 284 4.10 0.75 -13.51
CA ILE A 284 2.94 0.38 -12.69
C ILE A 284 1.75 1.31 -12.94
N MET A 285 2.02 2.59 -13.20
CA MET A 285 1.00 3.61 -13.46
C MET A 285 0.49 3.62 -14.89
N ASP A 286 1.06 2.83 -15.80
CA ASP A 286 0.66 2.81 -17.21
C ASP A 286 -0.67 2.06 -17.37
N TYR A 287 -1.72 2.85 -17.61
CA TYR A 287 -3.08 2.33 -17.80
C TYR A 287 -3.26 1.59 -19.13
N SER A 288 -2.41 1.81 -20.12
CA SER A 288 -2.49 1.14 -21.42
C SER A 288 -2.15 -0.34 -21.35
N LEU A 289 -1.32 -0.75 -20.37
CA LEU A 289 -0.90 -2.12 -20.17
C LEU A 289 -2.08 -3.08 -19.90
N LYS A 290 -3.21 -2.59 -19.40
CA LYS A 290 -4.42 -3.41 -19.20
C LYS A 290 -4.93 -4.07 -20.48
N ASN A 291 -4.52 -3.59 -21.64
CA ASN A 291 -4.91 -4.11 -22.96
C ASN A 291 -3.86 -5.06 -23.57
N ALA A 292 -2.74 -5.27 -22.87
CA ALA A 292 -1.71 -6.20 -23.32
C ALA A 292 -2.23 -7.65 -23.31
N ALA A 293 -1.71 -8.47 -24.20
CA ALA A 293 -2.00 -9.90 -24.21
C ALA A 293 -1.60 -10.53 -22.87
N ASP A 294 -2.40 -11.48 -22.41
CA ASP A 294 -2.19 -12.24 -21.15
C ASP A 294 -2.03 -11.36 -19.89
N TRP A 295 -2.43 -10.08 -19.98
CA TRP A 295 -2.28 -9.14 -18.86
C TRP A 295 -3.09 -9.54 -17.64
N GLU A 296 -4.31 -10.00 -17.84
CA GLU A 296 -5.19 -10.45 -16.76
C GLU A 296 -4.56 -11.64 -16.01
N GLU A 297 -3.98 -12.59 -16.71
CA GLU A 297 -3.31 -13.75 -16.13
C GLU A 297 -2.06 -13.32 -15.32
N ARG A 298 -1.23 -12.43 -15.89
CA ARG A 298 -0.01 -11.92 -15.24
C ARG A 298 -0.26 -11.07 -14.00
N THR A 299 -1.42 -10.42 -13.92
CA THR A 299 -1.78 -9.49 -12.84
C THR A 299 -2.95 -9.98 -11.98
N GLU A 300 -3.36 -11.22 -12.16
CA GLU A 300 -4.48 -11.77 -11.45
C GLU A 300 -4.27 -11.80 -9.92
N TYR A 301 -5.35 -11.57 -9.18
CA TYR A 301 -5.34 -11.74 -7.74
C TYR A 301 -5.12 -13.21 -7.38
N ILE A 302 -4.09 -13.51 -6.59
CA ILE A 302 -3.76 -14.89 -6.21
C ILE A 302 -4.84 -15.41 -5.27
N SER A 303 -5.71 -16.28 -5.79
CA SER A 303 -6.72 -16.98 -5.01
C SER A 303 -6.18 -18.33 -4.53
N ILE A 304 -6.40 -18.61 -3.23
CA ILE A 304 -6.07 -19.93 -2.65
C ILE A 304 -7.04 -21.03 -3.07
N ASN A 305 -8.16 -20.66 -3.69
CA ASN A 305 -9.17 -21.61 -4.17
C ASN A 305 -8.84 -22.17 -5.55
N ASP A 306 -7.90 -21.59 -6.28
CA ASP A 306 -7.38 -22.10 -7.54
C ASP A 306 -6.18 -23.01 -7.26
N GLU A 307 -6.25 -24.28 -7.63
CA GLU A 307 -5.19 -25.26 -7.36
C GLU A 307 -3.84 -24.89 -7.98
N ASN A 308 -3.85 -24.27 -9.17
CA ASN A 308 -2.61 -23.81 -9.82
C ASN A 308 -1.98 -22.64 -9.06
N LYS A 309 -2.79 -21.72 -8.53
CA LYS A 309 -2.35 -20.57 -7.75
C LYS A 309 -2.04 -20.92 -6.30
N LYS A 310 -2.72 -21.92 -5.76
CA LYS A 310 -2.39 -22.48 -4.45
C LYS A 310 -0.94 -22.93 -4.38
N LYS A 311 -0.40 -23.50 -5.46
CA LYS A 311 1.03 -23.84 -5.55
C LYS A 311 1.97 -22.64 -5.38
N LEU A 312 1.60 -21.46 -5.90
CA LEU A 312 2.42 -20.25 -5.71
C LEU A 312 2.55 -19.86 -4.23
N VAL A 313 1.49 -20.10 -3.44
CA VAL A 313 1.48 -19.81 -2.01
C VAL A 313 2.17 -20.93 -1.23
N THR A 314 1.90 -22.19 -1.54
CA THR A 314 2.50 -23.36 -0.84
C THR A 314 3.98 -23.47 -1.10
N ASP A 315 4.44 -23.23 -2.32
CA ASP A 315 5.84 -23.28 -2.71
C ASP A 315 6.61 -22.01 -2.34
N ARG A 316 5.96 -21.05 -1.69
CA ARG A 316 6.56 -19.79 -1.25
C ARG A 316 7.26 -19.03 -2.37
N LYS A 317 6.68 -19.04 -3.59
CA LYS A 317 7.24 -18.30 -4.71
C LYS A 317 7.15 -16.80 -4.48
N PRO A 318 8.24 -16.05 -4.70
CA PRO A 318 8.23 -14.60 -4.55
C PRO A 318 7.34 -13.96 -5.62
N LEU A 319 6.85 -12.75 -5.34
CA LEU A 319 6.19 -11.96 -6.37
C LEU A 319 7.20 -11.63 -7.49
N PRO A 320 6.77 -11.66 -8.76
CA PRO A 320 7.63 -11.29 -9.88
C PRO A 320 8.09 -9.84 -9.78
N LEU A 321 9.19 -9.51 -10.43
CA LEU A 321 9.64 -8.14 -10.60
C LEU A 321 8.73 -7.40 -11.60
N ILE A 322 8.72 -6.08 -11.53
CA ILE A 322 7.89 -5.23 -12.39
C ILE A 322 8.18 -5.49 -13.87
N GLU A 323 9.46 -5.57 -14.21
CA GLU A 323 9.92 -5.83 -15.58
C GLU A 323 9.45 -7.20 -16.11
N ASP A 324 9.45 -8.23 -15.26
CA ASP A 324 8.96 -9.57 -15.62
C ASP A 324 7.47 -9.56 -15.93
N VAL A 325 6.68 -8.83 -15.12
CA VAL A 325 5.23 -8.70 -15.33
C VAL A 325 4.94 -7.96 -16.63
N VAL A 326 5.69 -6.90 -16.93
CA VAL A 326 5.51 -6.11 -18.17
C VAL A 326 6.05 -6.83 -19.41
N GLY A 327 6.92 -7.83 -19.24
CA GLY A 327 7.54 -8.56 -20.35
C GLY A 327 8.69 -7.79 -21.01
N LYS A 328 9.23 -6.79 -20.34
CA LYS A 328 10.45 -6.08 -20.77
C LYS A 328 11.63 -6.73 -20.05
N LYS A 329 12.33 -7.63 -20.72
CA LYS A 329 13.64 -8.11 -20.25
C LYS A 329 14.66 -7.01 -20.46
N LYS A 330 15.51 -6.75 -19.44
CA LYS A 330 16.71 -5.93 -19.57
C LYS A 330 17.67 -6.48 -20.62
#